data_933864f8afdf27d522883107a0073158
#
_entry.id   933864f8afdf27d522883107a0073158
#
_cell.length_a   1.000
_cell.length_b   1.000
_cell.length_c   1.000
_cell.angle_alpha   90.00
_cell.angle_beta   90.00
_cell.angle_gamma   90.00
#
_symmetry.space_group_name_H-M   'P 1'
#
loop_
_entity.id
_entity.type
_entity.pdbx_description
1 polymer ?
#
loop_
_entity_poly.entity_id
_entity_poly.type
_entity_poly.pdbx_seq_one_letter_code
_entity_poly.pdbx_strand_id
1 'polypeptide(L)'
;MQKSKRNLCPICKKNTVSTSLVKRCKFCYYKRKGIASMAKENHCVDCGAHIGIHAKRCRVCYYKKQGAQGKIASRAFNDGKVSAASHVTESLASYEEAEKQWDRSIGRMKARQKSIPKKPKGRERVVVVPDIHAPFHEPDMLAHICETEGPKCAKAVAVGDISDSYAFSTFTQYERVSFSEEWASVTQVIDALSRSFHEVEIVIGNHDARLEKRLRERLTSDMVDAIRYMTGGLLCPLTALAKQYPNVTIARHETPSGHQIDWFTTDGDVWIGHPEKFSTIPGGALRKLEDWLLDNEISLGLETYKLIVMGHTHQLSKIPWRGNQLLVECGCLCKTQGYQTRPRIGGRPQKRGYVWYEKDDGKVDLNSVGMHWFDVETT
;
A
#
# COMPACT_ATOMS: atom_id res chain seq x y z
N MET A 1 43.51 0.18 -19.92
CA MET A 1 42.24 -0.61 -19.78
C MET A 1 42.58 -1.97 -19.18
N GLN A 2 42.40 -2.15 -17.86
CA GLN A 2 42.60 -3.43 -17.19
C GLN A 2 41.34 -4.30 -17.39
N LYS A 3 41.48 -5.45 -18.06
CA LYS A 3 40.41 -6.46 -18.20
C LYS A 3 40.12 -7.05 -16.82
N SER A 4 38.91 -6.82 -16.28
CA SER A 4 38.45 -7.43 -15.04
C SER A 4 38.52 -8.95 -15.14
N LYS A 5 39.31 -9.58 -14.26
CA LYS A 5 39.39 -11.06 -14.15
C LYS A 5 38.00 -11.55 -13.72
N ARG A 6 37.31 -12.30 -14.58
CA ARG A 6 36.03 -12.95 -14.25
C ARG A 6 36.27 -14.01 -13.18
N ASN A 7 35.63 -13.89 -12.03
CA ASN A 7 35.68 -14.89 -10.98
C ASN A 7 34.95 -16.16 -11.43
N LEU A 8 35.68 -17.19 -11.75
CA LEU A 8 35.12 -18.49 -12.15
C LEU A 8 34.86 -19.36 -10.89
N CYS A 9 33.84 -20.20 -10.98
CA CYS A 9 33.54 -21.16 -9.92
C CYS A 9 34.74 -22.10 -9.69
N PRO A 10 35.30 -22.20 -8.48
CA PRO A 10 36.49 -23.01 -8.20
C PRO A 10 36.28 -24.51 -8.40
N ILE A 11 35.04 -24.99 -8.48
CA ILE A 11 34.71 -26.41 -8.64
C ILE A 11 34.57 -26.79 -10.11
N CYS A 12 33.79 -26.07 -10.93
CA CYS A 12 33.58 -26.45 -12.30
C CYS A 12 34.41 -25.62 -13.32
N LYS A 13 34.98 -24.50 -12.88
CA LYS A 13 35.76 -23.54 -13.71
C LYS A 13 35.05 -23.03 -14.98
N LYS A 14 33.77 -23.35 -15.16
CA LYS A 14 32.96 -23.02 -16.35
C LYS A 14 32.04 -21.83 -16.13
N ASN A 15 31.43 -21.72 -14.96
CA ASN A 15 30.45 -20.67 -14.65
C ASN A 15 31.02 -19.58 -13.77
N THR A 16 30.64 -18.34 -14.02
CA THR A 16 31.03 -17.20 -13.18
C THR A 16 30.26 -17.16 -11.86
N VAL A 17 30.89 -16.66 -10.81
CA VAL A 17 30.27 -16.37 -9.49
C VAL A 17 30.20 -14.86 -9.29
N SER A 18 29.14 -14.41 -8.66
CA SER A 18 28.83 -12.98 -8.53
C SER A 18 29.72 -12.22 -7.54
N THR A 19 30.31 -12.92 -6.57
CA THR A 19 31.20 -12.31 -5.57
C THR A 19 32.29 -13.27 -5.13
N SER A 20 33.37 -12.77 -4.57
CA SER A 20 34.48 -13.55 -4.00
C SER A 20 34.08 -14.44 -2.81
N LEU A 21 32.95 -14.14 -2.18
CA LEU A 21 32.40 -14.92 -1.05
C LEU A 21 31.61 -16.16 -1.51
N VAL A 22 31.22 -16.24 -2.77
CA VAL A 22 30.47 -17.38 -3.30
C VAL A 22 31.45 -18.48 -3.74
N LYS A 23 31.64 -19.49 -2.89
CA LYS A 23 32.56 -20.61 -3.12
C LYS A 23 32.11 -21.60 -4.21
N ARG A 24 30.88 -21.44 -4.80
CA ARG A 24 30.31 -22.33 -5.82
C ARG A 24 29.28 -21.62 -6.66
N CYS A 25 29.22 -21.93 -7.96
CA CYS A 25 28.11 -21.50 -8.78
C CYS A 25 26.82 -22.26 -8.43
N LYS A 26 25.65 -21.74 -8.82
CA LYS A 26 24.35 -22.37 -8.55
C LYS A 26 24.30 -23.84 -9.00
N PHE A 27 24.86 -24.16 -10.16
CA PHE A 27 24.90 -25.53 -10.69
C PHE A 27 25.64 -26.51 -9.76
N CYS A 28 26.84 -26.15 -9.29
CA CYS A 28 27.62 -26.98 -8.39
C CYS A 28 27.01 -27.07 -6.98
N TYR A 29 26.30 -26.04 -6.54
CA TYR A 29 25.58 -26.03 -5.28
C TYR A 29 24.42 -27.04 -5.27
N TYR A 30 23.60 -27.06 -6.33
CA TYR A 30 22.45 -27.96 -6.41
C TYR A 30 22.88 -29.42 -6.64
N LYS A 31 23.90 -29.66 -7.45
CA LYS A 31 24.44 -31.01 -7.68
C LYS A 31 24.92 -31.69 -6.39
N ARG A 32 25.51 -30.93 -5.45
CA ARG A 32 25.95 -31.48 -4.16
C ARG A 32 24.80 -31.76 -3.18
N LYS A 33 23.67 -31.10 -3.32
CA LYS A 33 22.46 -31.33 -2.47
C LYS A 33 21.60 -32.51 -2.94
N GLY A 34 22.07 -33.33 -3.88
CA GLY A 34 21.33 -34.50 -4.36
C GLY A 34 20.06 -34.17 -5.15
N ILE A 35 19.86 -32.89 -5.53
CA ILE A 35 18.76 -32.48 -6.38
C ILE A 35 19.12 -32.82 -7.83
N ALA A 36 19.15 -34.14 -8.13
CA ALA A 36 19.54 -34.68 -9.42
C ALA A 36 18.49 -34.50 -10.53
N SER A 37 17.41 -33.74 -10.29
CA SER A 37 16.29 -33.71 -11.23
C SER A 37 16.12 -32.41 -12.03
N MET A 38 17.09 -31.50 -12.03
CA MET A 38 16.93 -30.21 -12.74
C MET A 38 17.53 -30.18 -14.16
N ALA A 39 17.79 -31.31 -14.76
CA ALA A 39 18.25 -31.39 -16.14
C ALA A 39 17.25 -32.14 -17.08
N LYS A 40 15.95 -32.09 -16.81
CA LYS A 40 14.99 -32.38 -17.88
C LYS A 40 14.87 -31.09 -18.70
N GLU A 41 15.48 -31.15 -19.86
CA GLU A 41 15.29 -30.14 -20.91
C GLU A 41 13.80 -30.12 -21.25
N ASN A 42 13.13 -29.04 -20.92
CA ASN A 42 11.73 -28.86 -21.22
C ASN A 42 11.61 -28.05 -22.51
N HIS A 43 10.85 -28.58 -23.47
CA HIS A 43 10.67 -27.97 -24.76
C HIS A 43 9.23 -27.53 -25.00
N CYS A 44 9.05 -26.47 -25.74
CA CYS A 44 7.76 -25.97 -26.14
C CYS A 44 7.01 -27.01 -26.97
N VAL A 45 5.79 -27.36 -26.55
CA VAL A 45 4.97 -28.39 -27.22
C VAL A 45 4.57 -28.02 -28.66
N ASP A 46 4.64 -26.73 -29.02
CA ASP A 46 4.20 -26.26 -30.34
C ASP A 46 5.37 -26.03 -31.33
N CYS A 47 6.57 -25.69 -30.86
CA CYS A 47 7.70 -25.34 -31.74
C CYS A 47 9.04 -25.95 -31.34
N GLY A 48 9.12 -26.77 -30.31
CA GLY A 48 10.33 -27.40 -29.83
C GLY A 48 11.37 -26.50 -29.18
N ALA A 49 11.12 -25.19 -29.04
CA ALA A 49 12.09 -24.29 -28.43
C ALA A 49 12.31 -24.61 -26.95
N HIS A 50 13.53 -24.47 -26.47
CA HIS A 50 13.89 -24.69 -25.05
C HIS A 50 13.17 -23.70 -24.14
N ILE A 51 12.54 -24.19 -23.06
CA ILE A 51 11.73 -23.40 -22.14
C ILE A 51 12.00 -23.76 -20.67
N GLY A 52 11.60 -22.91 -19.76
CA GLY A 52 11.74 -23.17 -18.32
C GLY A 52 10.92 -24.39 -17.86
N ILE A 53 11.42 -25.06 -16.84
CA ILE A 53 10.94 -26.36 -16.33
C ILE A 53 9.42 -26.40 -15.97
N HIS A 54 8.79 -25.28 -15.73
CA HIS A 54 7.36 -25.18 -15.41
C HIS A 54 6.50 -24.71 -16.59
N ALA A 55 7.10 -24.37 -17.72
CA ALA A 55 6.37 -23.92 -18.90
C ALA A 55 6.00 -25.09 -19.82
N LYS A 56 4.82 -25.03 -20.46
CA LYS A 56 4.40 -25.98 -21.51
C LYS A 56 4.64 -25.40 -22.92
N ARG A 57 4.73 -24.08 -23.03
CA ARG A 57 4.92 -23.35 -24.30
C ARG A 57 5.91 -22.23 -24.15
N CYS A 58 6.66 -21.93 -25.21
CA CYS A 58 7.47 -20.73 -25.27
C CYS A 58 6.57 -19.49 -25.35
N ARG A 59 7.11 -18.34 -24.99
CA ARG A 59 6.36 -17.08 -24.93
C ARG A 59 5.71 -16.72 -26.28
N VAL A 60 6.38 -16.97 -27.36
CA VAL A 60 5.88 -16.70 -28.72
C VAL A 60 4.67 -17.58 -29.07
N CYS A 61 4.75 -18.89 -28.82
CA CYS A 61 3.64 -19.82 -29.08
C CYS A 61 2.46 -19.59 -28.14
N TYR A 62 2.72 -19.24 -26.90
CA TYR A 62 1.67 -18.86 -25.94
C TYR A 62 0.87 -17.65 -26.43
N TYR A 63 1.54 -16.57 -26.86
CA TYR A 63 0.85 -15.38 -27.35
C TYR A 63 0.21 -15.56 -28.73
N LYS A 64 0.79 -16.37 -29.62
CA LYS A 64 0.12 -16.73 -30.89
C LYS A 64 -1.21 -17.44 -30.66
N LYS A 65 -1.28 -18.33 -29.67
CA LYS A 65 -2.51 -19.03 -29.31
C LYS A 65 -3.52 -18.10 -28.63
N GLN A 66 -3.08 -17.20 -27.75
CA GLN A 66 -3.91 -16.17 -27.15
C GLN A 66 -4.46 -15.19 -28.21
N GLY A 67 -3.63 -14.78 -29.17
CA GLY A 67 -4.05 -13.93 -30.28
C GLY A 67 -5.10 -14.56 -31.19
N ALA A 68 -5.02 -15.89 -31.41
CA ALA A 68 -6.06 -16.64 -32.11
C ALA A 68 -7.39 -16.70 -31.33
N GLN A 69 -7.33 -16.90 -30.00
CA GLN A 69 -8.50 -16.86 -29.13
C GLN A 69 -9.08 -15.43 -29.02
N GLY A 70 -8.24 -14.40 -28.99
CA GLY A 70 -8.68 -13.00 -29.03
C GLY A 70 -9.39 -12.64 -30.33
N LYS A 71 -8.95 -13.17 -31.48
CA LYS A 71 -9.66 -13.01 -32.77
C LYS A 71 -11.01 -13.72 -32.80
N ILE A 72 -11.15 -14.87 -32.13
CA ILE A 72 -12.43 -15.59 -31.99
C ILE A 72 -13.36 -14.79 -31.08
N ALA A 73 -12.86 -14.26 -29.97
CA ALA A 73 -13.65 -13.41 -29.06
C ALA A 73 -14.10 -12.10 -29.75
N SER A 74 -13.23 -11.47 -30.58
CA SER A 74 -13.61 -10.27 -31.32
C SER A 74 -14.60 -10.54 -32.45
N ARG A 75 -14.60 -11.75 -33.07
CA ARG A 75 -15.64 -12.16 -34.01
C ARG A 75 -17.01 -12.38 -33.30
N ALA A 76 -17.02 -13.09 -32.18
CA ALA A 76 -18.22 -13.25 -31.37
C ALA A 76 -18.81 -11.92 -30.87
N PHE A 77 -17.96 -10.95 -30.60
CA PHE A 77 -18.35 -9.59 -30.21
C PHE A 77 -18.98 -8.80 -31.37
N ASN A 78 -18.50 -8.99 -32.60
CA ASN A 78 -19.05 -8.34 -33.79
C ASN A 78 -20.35 -8.98 -34.31
N ASP A 79 -20.61 -10.25 -33.97
CA ASP A 79 -21.85 -10.95 -34.33
C ASP A 79 -22.99 -10.73 -33.33
N GLY A 80 -22.71 -10.26 -32.12
CA GLY A 80 -23.70 -9.82 -31.15
C GLY A 80 -24.09 -8.35 -31.40
N LYS A 81 -25.30 -8.09 -31.83
CA LYS A 81 -25.90 -6.78 -32.12
C LYS A 81 -25.96 -5.83 -30.89
N VAL A 82 -24.84 -5.55 -30.27
CA VAL A 82 -24.71 -4.45 -29.30
C VAL A 82 -23.89 -3.37 -30.01
N SER A 83 -24.54 -2.30 -30.41
CA SER A 83 -23.87 -1.21 -31.12
C SER A 83 -22.81 -0.61 -30.21
N ALA A 84 -21.58 -0.48 -30.73
CA ALA A 84 -20.50 0.21 -30.02
C ALA A 84 -20.89 1.63 -29.56
N ALA A 85 -21.86 2.24 -30.22
CA ALA A 85 -22.45 3.53 -29.87
C ALA A 85 -23.18 3.52 -28.52
N SER A 86 -23.86 2.42 -28.12
CA SER A 86 -24.56 2.38 -26.82
C SER A 86 -23.59 2.30 -25.65
N HIS A 87 -22.48 1.57 -25.77
CA HIS A 87 -21.46 1.51 -24.73
C HIS A 87 -20.66 2.80 -24.58
N VAL A 88 -20.42 3.52 -25.69
CA VAL A 88 -19.77 4.84 -25.64
C VAL A 88 -20.67 5.88 -24.98
N THR A 89 -21.98 5.82 -25.25
CA THR A 89 -22.94 6.76 -24.64
C THR A 89 -23.17 6.49 -23.16
N GLU A 90 -23.25 5.23 -22.74
CA GLU A 90 -23.30 4.87 -21.32
C GLU A 90 -22.01 5.23 -20.56
N SER A 91 -20.85 5.04 -21.19
CA SER A 91 -19.55 5.44 -20.65
C SER A 91 -19.42 6.96 -20.51
N LEU A 92 -19.88 7.73 -21.51
CA LEU A 92 -19.88 9.19 -21.46
C LEU A 92 -20.86 9.74 -20.42
N ALA A 93 -22.05 9.17 -20.31
CA ALA A 93 -23.05 9.58 -19.31
C ALA A 93 -22.54 9.28 -17.87
N SER A 94 -21.85 8.16 -17.67
CA SER A 94 -21.24 7.84 -16.38
C SER A 94 -20.06 8.75 -16.05
N TYR A 95 -19.31 9.20 -17.06
CA TYR A 95 -18.21 10.13 -16.90
C TYR A 95 -18.70 11.54 -16.55
N GLU A 96 -19.73 12.03 -17.25
CA GLU A 96 -20.36 13.31 -16.94
C GLU A 96 -21.00 13.36 -15.54
N GLU A 97 -21.62 12.26 -15.09
CA GLU A 97 -22.17 12.18 -13.75
C GLU A 97 -21.06 12.13 -12.69
N ALA A 98 -19.97 11.41 -12.95
CA ALA A 98 -18.79 11.40 -12.09
C ALA A 98 -18.14 12.78 -12.00
N GLU A 99 -18.03 13.51 -13.11
CA GLU A 99 -17.54 14.89 -13.16
C GLU A 99 -18.44 15.84 -12.37
N LYS A 100 -19.76 15.74 -12.54
CA LYS A 100 -20.72 16.51 -11.75
C LYS A 100 -20.67 16.19 -10.25
N GLN A 101 -20.45 14.92 -9.87
CA GLN A 101 -20.26 14.53 -8.47
C GLN A 101 -18.95 15.10 -7.93
N TRP A 102 -17.89 15.07 -8.73
CA TRP A 102 -16.60 15.67 -8.42
C TRP A 102 -16.71 17.17 -8.18
N ASP A 103 -17.35 17.90 -9.12
CA ASP A 103 -17.56 19.34 -9.01
C ASP A 103 -18.44 19.73 -7.82
N ARG A 104 -19.50 18.96 -7.53
CA ARG A 104 -20.32 19.14 -6.32
C ARG A 104 -19.52 18.88 -5.06
N SER A 105 -18.61 17.92 -5.07
CA SER A 105 -17.72 17.61 -3.94
C SER A 105 -16.73 18.73 -3.70
N ILE A 106 -16.06 19.22 -4.77
CA ILE A 106 -15.16 20.38 -4.72
C ILE A 106 -15.90 21.64 -4.27
N GLY A 107 -17.08 21.89 -4.77
CA GLY A 107 -17.92 23.02 -4.34
C GLY A 107 -18.28 22.97 -2.85
N ARG A 108 -18.63 21.77 -2.34
CA ARG A 108 -18.87 21.53 -0.92
C ARG A 108 -17.60 21.68 -0.09
N MET A 109 -16.45 21.21 -0.57
CA MET A 109 -15.15 21.38 0.10
C MET A 109 -14.79 22.87 0.24
N LYS A 110 -14.90 23.66 -0.84
CA LYS A 110 -14.63 25.11 -0.81
C LYS A 110 -15.56 25.87 0.17
N ALA A 111 -16.82 25.45 0.27
CA ALA A 111 -17.77 26.03 1.24
C ALA A 111 -17.45 25.65 2.68
N ARG A 112 -16.81 24.51 2.94
CA ARG A 112 -16.48 23.95 4.24
C ARG A 112 -15.10 24.32 4.79
N GLN A 113 -14.21 24.83 3.94
CA GLN A 113 -12.86 25.30 4.34
C GLN A 113 -12.85 26.38 5.45
N LYS A 114 -14.02 26.85 5.88
CA LYS A 114 -14.16 27.97 6.83
C LYS A 114 -14.04 27.59 8.30
N SER A 115 -13.96 26.31 8.68
CA SER A 115 -13.86 25.92 10.09
C SER A 115 -13.04 24.66 10.33
N ILE A 116 -11.72 24.82 10.37
CA ILE A 116 -10.86 23.80 10.97
C ILE A 116 -11.28 23.64 12.45
N PRO A 117 -11.48 22.41 12.93
CA PRO A 117 -11.78 22.17 14.34
C PRO A 117 -10.73 22.82 15.24
N LYS A 118 -11.16 23.35 16.37
CA LYS A 118 -10.23 23.92 17.34
C LYS A 118 -9.38 22.83 17.97
N LYS A 119 -8.08 23.11 18.15
CA LYS A 119 -7.21 22.20 18.91
C LYS A 119 -7.75 22.02 20.34
N PRO A 120 -7.98 20.78 20.80
CA PRO A 120 -8.37 20.52 22.18
C PRO A 120 -7.36 21.07 23.17
N LYS A 121 -7.84 21.45 24.37
CA LYS A 121 -6.97 21.90 25.47
C LYS A 121 -6.53 20.68 26.29
N GLY A 122 -5.35 20.73 26.87
CA GLY A 122 -4.82 19.66 27.73
C GLY A 122 -3.66 18.92 27.11
N ARG A 123 -3.44 17.67 27.53
CA ARG A 123 -2.43 16.79 26.96
C ARG A 123 -2.69 16.57 25.47
N GLU A 124 -1.64 16.48 24.70
CA GLU A 124 -1.75 16.26 23.28
C GLU A 124 -2.05 14.79 22.99
N ARG A 125 -3.32 14.51 22.69
CA ARG A 125 -3.77 13.18 22.28
C ARG A 125 -3.75 13.07 20.77
N VAL A 126 -3.21 11.96 20.27
CA VAL A 126 -3.13 11.61 18.85
C VAL A 126 -3.87 10.29 18.64
N VAL A 127 -4.75 10.24 17.65
CA VAL A 127 -5.38 9.00 17.20
C VAL A 127 -4.71 8.50 15.93
N VAL A 128 -4.45 7.20 15.85
CA VAL A 128 -3.95 6.53 14.66
C VAL A 128 -5.08 5.76 14.00
N VAL A 129 -5.46 6.19 12.81
CA VAL A 129 -6.55 5.63 12.01
C VAL A 129 -5.96 4.65 10.99
N PRO A 130 -6.19 3.33 11.12
CA PRO A 130 -5.54 2.34 10.29
C PRO A 130 -6.30 2.04 9.01
N ASP A 131 -5.62 1.52 8.03
CA ASP A 131 -6.02 0.68 6.88
C ASP A 131 -7.53 0.76 6.55
N ILE A 132 -7.95 1.88 5.93
CA ILE A 132 -9.37 2.19 5.66
C ILE A 132 -9.86 1.42 4.45
N HIS A 133 -9.05 1.36 3.37
CA HIS A 133 -9.39 0.70 2.10
C HIS A 133 -10.73 1.14 1.49
N ALA A 134 -10.98 2.45 1.41
CA ALA A 134 -12.15 2.94 0.70
C ALA A 134 -12.15 2.40 -0.75
N PRO A 135 -13.28 1.90 -1.27
CA PRO A 135 -14.64 1.98 -0.74
C PRO A 135 -15.05 0.82 0.17
N PHE A 136 -14.14 -0.11 0.50
CA PHE A 136 -14.45 -1.33 1.26
C PHE A 136 -14.40 -1.14 2.78
N HIS A 137 -14.29 0.10 3.26
CA HIS A 137 -14.31 0.41 4.69
C HIS A 137 -15.71 0.24 5.30
N GLU A 138 -15.74 0.19 6.62
CA GLU A 138 -16.97 0.25 7.42
C GLU A 138 -17.23 1.71 7.84
N PRO A 139 -18.20 2.40 7.24
CA PRO A 139 -18.43 3.82 7.50
C PRO A 139 -18.74 4.13 8.96
N ASP A 140 -19.45 3.22 9.66
CA ASP A 140 -19.83 3.39 11.05
C ASP A 140 -18.63 3.39 12.01
N MET A 141 -17.58 2.59 11.67
CA MET A 141 -16.33 2.58 12.45
C MET A 141 -15.58 3.89 12.29
N LEU A 142 -15.52 4.43 11.08
CA LEU A 142 -14.90 5.74 10.84
C LEU A 142 -15.70 6.85 11.53
N ALA A 143 -17.03 6.81 11.45
CA ALA A 143 -17.90 7.76 12.15
C ALA A 143 -17.68 7.71 13.67
N HIS A 144 -17.59 6.51 14.25
CA HIS A 144 -17.29 6.33 15.67
C HIS A 144 -15.95 6.98 16.07
N ILE A 145 -14.89 6.79 15.28
CA ILE A 145 -13.59 7.43 15.54
C ILE A 145 -13.73 8.96 15.50
N CYS A 146 -14.37 9.48 14.45
CA CYS A 146 -14.59 10.91 14.29
C CYS A 146 -15.38 11.53 15.46
N GLU A 147 -16.42 10.87 15.91
CA GLU A 147 -17.30 11.34 17.00
C GLU A 147 -16.64 11.19 18.39
N THR A 148 -15.94 10.06 18.60
CA THR A 148 -15.37 9.73 19.91
C THR A 148 -14.03 10.41 20.15
N GLU A 149 -13.16 10.43 19.15
CA GLU A 149 -11.79 10.91 19.27
C GLU A 149 -11.60 12.35 18.75
N GLY A 150 -12.42 12.80 17.79
CA GLY A 150 -12.34 14.17 17.26
C GLY A 150 -12.35 15.25 18.34
N PRO A 151 -13.26 15.21 19.33
CA PRO A 151 -13.27 16.19 20.43
C PRO A 151 -12.06 16.14 21.38
N LYS A 152 -11.31 15.03 21.39
CA LYS A 152 -10.21 14.76 22.33
C LYS A 152 -8.83 14.92 21.70
N CYS A 153 -8.73 14.64 20.39
CA CYS A 153 -7.45 14.55 19.70
C CYS A 153 -7.12 15.85 18.96
N ALA A 154 -5.91 16.35 19.15
CA ALA A 154 -5.39 17.45 18.35
C ALA A 154 -5.06 17.01 16.92
N LYS A 155 -4.61 15.75 16.77
CA LYS A 155 -4.13 15.20 15.53
C LYS A 155 -4.69 13.80 15.29
N ALA A 156 -5.02 13.52 14.03
CA ALA A 156 -5.23 12.17 13.53
C ALA A 156 -4.09 11.80 12.55
N VAL A 157 -3.53 10.62 12.71
CA VAL A 157 -2.56 10.05 11.75
C VAL A 157 -3.24 8.88 11.04
N ALA A 158 -3.57 9.06 9.76
CA ALA A 158 -4.06 7.96 8.93
C ALA A 158 -2.86 7.17 8.40
N VAL A 159 -2.70 5.93 8.87
CA VAL A 159 -1.47 5.16 8.68
C VAL A 159 -1.52 4.28 7.45
N GLY A 160 -1.77 4.90 6.28
CA GLY A 160 -1.75 4.25 4.97
C GLY A 160 -3.01 3.50 4.60
N ASP A 161 -3.05 3.08 3.36
CA ASP A 161 -4.13 2.31 2.73
C ASP A 161 -5.52 2.96 2.95
N ILE A 162 -5.60 4.28 2.74
CA ILE A 162 -6.87 5.02 2.74
C ILE A 162 -7.70 4.60 1.52
N SER A 163 -7.08 4.56 0.34
CA SER A 163 -7.64 4.03 -0.90
C SER A 163 -7.27 2.55 -1.03
N ASP A 164 -8.19 1.70 -1.50
CA ASP A 164 -7.81 0.34 -1.89
C ASP A 164 -7.03 0.32 -3.21
N SER A 165 -7.17 1.38 -4.02
CA SER A 165 -6.66 1.45 -5.40
C SER A 165 -7.02 0.19 -6.21
N TYR A 166 -8.26 -0.27 -6.04
CA TYR A 166 -8.80 -1.52 -6.54
C TYR A 166 -8.68 -1.64 -8.06
N ALA A 167 -8.99 -0.55 -8.77
CA ALA A 167 -8.87 -0.49 -10.23
C ALA A 167 -7.45 -0.78 -10.75
N PHE A 168 -6.43 -0.58 -9.92
CA PHE A 168 -5.01 -0.78 -10.25
C PHE A 168 -4.42 -2.07 -9.64
N SER A 169 -5.26 -2.88 -8.99
CA SER A 169 -4.85 -4.12 -8.35
C SER A 169 -4.34 -5.16 -9.36
N THR A 170 -3.33 -5.93 -8.96
CA THR A 170 -2.88 -7.13 -9.70
C THR A 170 -3.59 -8.39 -9.26
N PHE A 171 -4.29 -8.33 -8.15
CA PHE A 171 -5.02 -9.47 -7.62
C PHE A 171 -6.32 -9.66 -8.40
N THR A 172 -6.88 -10.88 -8.32
CA THR A 172 -8.18 -11.16 -8.93
C THR A 172 -9.23 -10.26 -8.31
N GLN A 173 -9.87 -9.47 -9.14
CA GLN A 173 -10.99 -8.63 -8.72
C GLN A 173 -12.26 -9.47 -8.65
N TYR A 174 -12.96 -9.39 -7.54
CA TYR A 174 -14.24 -10.10 -7.31
C TYR A 174 -15.44 -9.19 -7.50
N GLU A 175 -15.24 -7.91 -7.39
CA GLU A 175 -16.26 -6.86 -7.54
C GLU A 175 -15.84 -5.92 -8.66
N ARG A 176 -16.80 -5.21 -9.23
CA ARG A 176 -16.52 -4.17 -10.22
C ARG A 176 -16.67 -2.82 -9.55
N VAL A 177 -15.55 -2.22 -9.21
CA VAL A 177 -15.48 -0.86 -8.67
C VAL A 177 -14.69 0.01 -9.64
N SER A 178 -15.30 1.07 -10.13
CA SER A 178 -14.60 2.03 -10.97
C SER A 178 -13.72 2.96 -10.14
N PHE A 179 -12.68 3.51 -10.77
CA PHE A 179 -11.84 4.52 -10.11
C PHE A 179 -12.65 5.71 -9.57
N SER A 180 -13.68 6.14 -10.33
CA SER A 180 -14.51 7.28 -9.92
C SER A 180 -15.34 6.99 -8.67
N GLU A 181 -15.91 5.78 -8.55
CA GLU A 181 -16.66 5.34 -7.35
C GLU A 181 -15.74 5.23 -6.14
N GLU A 182 -14.59 4.60 -6.32
CA GLU A 182 -13.57 4.49 -5.28
C GLU A 182 -13.13 5.89 -4.81
N TRP A 183 -12.84 6.78 -5.77
CA TRP A 183 -12.34 8.10 -5.48
C TRP A 183 -13.37 9.00 -4.78
N ALA A 184 -14.64 8.86 -5.11
CA ALA A 184 -15.72 9.52 -4.38
C ALA A 184 -15.75 9.09 -2.90
N SER A 185 -15.56 7.79 -2.64
CA SER A 185 -15.50 7.24 -1.29
C SER A 185 -14.25 7.74 -0.53
N VAL A 186 -13.07 7.73 -1.16
CA VAL A 186 -11.84 8.31 -0.57
C VAL A 186 -12.03 9.77 -0.19
N THR A 187 -12.69 10.55 -1.07
CA THR A 187 -12.97 11.96 -0.80
C THR A 187 -13.87 12.13 0.43
N GLN A 188 -14.88 11.26 0.60
CA GLN A 188 -15.75 11.29 1.79
C GLN A 188 -14.98 10.97 3.07
N VAL A 189 -14.05 10.02 3.02
CA VAL A 189 -13.16 9.67 4.15
C VAL A 189 -12.30 10.88 4.56
N ILE A 190 -11.61 11.49 3.61
CA ILE A 190 -10.76 12.66 3.90
C ILE A 190 -11.59 13.84 4.41
N ASP A 191 -12.77 14.05 3.86
CA ASP A 191 -13.69 15.10 4.31
C ASP A 191 -14.17 14.85 5.76
N ALA A 192 -14.45 13.60 6.13
CA ALA A 192 -14.83 13.24 7.49
C ALA A 192 -13.67 13.47 8.48
N LEU A 193 -12.47 13.02 8.16
CA LEU A 193 -11.27 13.22 8.98
C LEU A 193 -10.95 14.72 9.15
N SER A 194 -10.92 15.47 8.03
CA SER A 194 -10.62 16.91 8.04
C SER A 194 -11.60 17.72 8.88
N ARG A 195 -12.88 17.31 8.93
CA ARG A 195 -13.89 17.99 9.75
C ARG A 195 -13.87 17.62 11.22
N SER A 196 -13.29 16.49 11.53
CA SER A 196 -13.30 15.96 12.90
C SER A 196 -12.04 16.32 13.67
N PHE A 197 -10.91 16.52 13.01
CA PHE A 197 -9.63 16.75 13.66
C PHE A 197 -9.01 18.09 13.27
N HIS A 198 -8.29 18.69 14.23
CA HIS A 198 -7.58 19.94 14.01
C HIS A 198 -6.47 19.77 12.94
N GLU A 199 -5.76 18.66 13.01
CA GLU A 199 -4.70 18.25 12.07
C GLU A 199 -4.91 16.81 11.64
N VAL A 200 -4.71 16.53 10.36
CA VAL A 200 -4.71 15.18 9.78
C VAL A 200 -3.42 14.98 9.02
N GLU A 201 -2.64 14.01 9.41
CA GLU A 201 -1.46 13.58 8.69
C GLU A 201 -1.71 12.21 8.03
N ILE A 202 -1.36 12.06 6.78
CA ILE A 202 -1.57 10.84 6.00
C ILE A 202 -0.22 10.22 5.66
N VAL A 203 0.02 9.03 6.15
CA VAL A 203 1.10 8.16 5.71
C VAL A 203 0.63 7.42 4.45
N ILE A 204 1.46 7.30 3.43
CA ILE A 204 1.11 6.61 2.19
C ILE A 204 1.29 5.12 2.37
N GLY A 205 0.22 4.35 2.15
CA GLY A 205 0.25 2.90 2.14
C GLY A 205 0.61 2.32 0.78
N ASN A 206 0.82 1.01 0.74
CA ASN A 206 1.17 0.33 -0.50
C ASN A 206 0.00 0.31 -1.51
N HIS A 207 -1.25 0.36 -1.06
CA HIS A 207 -2.42 0.51 -1.91
C HIS A 207 -2.52 1.92 -2.48
N ASP A 208 -2.31 2.94 -1.68
CA ASP A 208 -2.32 4.34 -2.11
C ASP A 208 -1.27 4.61 -3.21
N ALA A 209 -0.12 3.93 -3.15
CA ALA A 209 0.98 4.05 -4.11
C ALA A 209 0.78 3.22 -5.40
N ARG A 210 -0.26 2.38 -5.51
CA ARG A 210 -0.44 1.45 -6.65
C ARG A 210 -0.46 2.13 -8.00
N LEU A 211 -1.15 3.26 -8.15
CA LEU A 211 -1.20 3.96 -9.44
C LEU A 211 0.20 4.43 -9.87
N GLU A 212 0.94 5.09 -8.98
CA GLU A 212 2.29 5.54 -9.27
C GLU A 212 3.20 4.38 -9.66
N LYS A 213 3.15 3.28 -8.88
CA LYS A 213 3.89 2.04 -9.17
C LYS A 213 3.54 1.50 -10.56
N ARG A 214 2.25 1.48 -10.92
CA ARG A 214 1.79 1.04 -12.24
C ARG A 214 2.28 1.94 -13.38
N LEU A 215 2.25 3.24 -13.19
CA LEU A 215 2.77 4.17 -14.18
C LEU A 215 4.26 3.92 -14.42
N ARG A 216 5.05 3.77 -13.35
CA ARG A 216 6.49 3.49 -13.44
C ARG A 216 6.83 2.12 -14.06
N GLU A 217 5.98 1.10 -13.86
CA GLU A 217 6.16 -0.23 -14.44
C GLU A 217 5.79 -0.28 -15.94
N ARG A 218 4.94 0.62 -16.42
CA ARG A 218 4.33 0.55 -17.75
C ARG A 218 4.82 1.63 -18.72
N LEU A 219 5.27 2.75 -18.20
CA LEU A 219 5.71 3.91 -18.98
C LEU A 219 7.23 4.05 -18.91
N THR A 220 7.81 4.74 -19.89
CA THR A 220 9.21 5.15 -19.83
C THR A 220 9.40 6.26 -18.80
N SER A 221 10.62 6.43 -18.32
CA SER A 221 10.94 7.53 -17.37
C SER A 221 10.53 8.88 -17.92
N ASP A 222 10.79 9.15 -19.21
CA ASP A 222 10.41 10.42 -19.85
C ASP A 222 8.90 10.65 -19.87
N MET A 223 8.11 9.59 -20.08
CA MET A 223 6.65 9.68 -20.02
C MET A 223 6.16 9.96 -18.60
N VAL A 224 6.76 9.30 -17.59
CA VAL A 224 6.45 9.58 -16.18
C VAL A 224 6.79 11.01 -15.81
N ASP A 225 7.95 11.51 -16.25
CA ASP A 225 8.37 12.88 -15.99
C ASP A 225 7.47 13.91 -16.70
N ALA A 226 7.02 13.61 -17.93
CA ALA A 226 6.04 14.45 -18.63
C ALA A 226 4.71 14.51 -17.86
N ILE A 227 4.21 13.38 -17.34
CA ILE A 227 3.00 13.34 -16.49
C ILE A 227 3.22 14.15 -15.22
N ARG A 228 4.37 13.99 -14.56
CA ARG A 228 4.72 14.78 -13.38
C ARG A 228 4.70 16.28 -13.66
N TYR A 229 5.26 16.69 -14.77
CA TYR A 229 5.24 18.10 -15.18
C TYR A 229 3.80 18.62 -15.36
N MET A 230 2.95 17.85 -16.06
CA MET A 230 1.55 18.23 -16.30
C MET A 230 0.71 18.26 -15.02
N THR A 231 1.01 17.41 -14.05
CA THR A 231 0.26 17.28 -12.77
C THR A 231 0.86 18.12 -11.63
N GLY A 232 1.84 18.97 -11.90
CA GLY A 232 2.51 19.74 -10.86
C GLY A 232 3.30 18.86 -9.88
N GLY A 233 3.90 17.77 -10.37
CA GLY A 233 4.72 16.85 -9.58
C GLY A 233 3.97 15.73 -8.89
N LEU A 234 2.65 15.63 -9.08
CA LEU A 234 1.79 14.69 -8.36
C LEU A 234 1.47 13.46 -9.20
N LEU A 235 1.93 12.29 -8.79
CA LEU A 235 1.56 11.00 -9.38
C LEU A 235 0.59 10.21 -8.48
N CYS A 236 0.60 10.46 -7.17
CA CYS A 236 -0.33 9.86 -6.23
C CYS A 236 -1.59 10.73 -6.13
N PRO A 237 -2.77 10.20 -6.48
CA PRO A 237 -4.03 10.95 -6.41
C PRO A 237 -4.36 11.42 -4.99
N LEU A 238 -4.01 10.64 -3.97
CA LEU A 238 -4.25 10.99 -2.57
C LEU A 238 -3.47 12.25 -2.17
N THR A 239 -2.24 12.41 -2.65
CA THR A 239 -1.45 13.63 -2.45
C THR A 239 -2.12 14.86 -3.12
N ALA A 240 -2.73 14.66 -4.29
CA ALA A 240 -3.45 15.72 -4.97
C ALA A 240 -4.73 16.12 -4.21
N LEU A 241 -5.44 15.13 -3.64
CA LEU A 241 -6.63 15.37 -2.84
C LEU A 241 -6.30 16.06 -1.52
N ALA A 242 -5.27 15.61 -0.81
CA ALA A 242 -4.85 16.19 0.47
C ALA A 242 -4.59 17.71 0.37
N LYS A 243 -3.96 18.16 -0.73
CA LYS A 243 -3.71 19.59 -0.98
C LYS A 243 -4.95 20.48 -1.03
N GLN A 244 -6.13 19.88 -1.17
CA GLN A 244 -7.39 20.64 -1.20
C GLN A 244 -7.93 20.97 0.20
N TYR A 245 -7.33 20.37 1.24
CA TYR A 245 -7.73 20.57 2.64
C TYR A 245 -6.62 21.29 3.40
N PRO A 246 -6.92 22.39 4.10
CA PRO A 246 -5.90 23.20 4.74
C PRO A 246 -5.29 22.55 5.99
N ASN A 247 -5.97 21.57 6.59
CA ASN A 247 -5.53 20.84 7.78
C ASN A 247 -5.15 19.36 7.49
N VAL A 248 -5.01 18.98 6.20
CA VAL A 248 -4.61 17.65 5.79
C VAL A 248 -3.24 17.71 5.12
N THR A 249 -2.30 16.94 5.60
CA THR A 249 -0.94 16.86 5.08
C THR A 249 -0.57 15.43 4.75
N ILE A 250 0.31 15.24 3.78
CA ILE A 250 0.96 13.94 3.54
C ILE A 250 2.23 13.89 4.38
N ALA A 251 2.42 12.79 5.08
CA ALA A 251 3.65 12.52 5.81
C ALA A 251 4.87 12.66 4.90
N ARG A 252 5.90 13.35 5.40
CA ARG A 252 7.15 13.56 4.67
C ARG A 252 8.29 13.53 5.66
N HIS A 253 8.87 12.36 5.82
CA HIS A 253 10.11 12.24 6.55
C HIS A 253 11.27 12.53 5.60
N GLU A 254 12.02 13.60 5.88
CA GLU A 254 13.20 13.97 5.08
C GLU A 254 14.45 13.35 5.70
N THR A 255 15.16 12.58 4.90
CA THR A 255 16.42 11.98 5.32
C THR A 255 17.56 13.01 5.31
N PRO A 256 18.66 12.79 6.03
CA PRO A 256 19.85 13.69 5.98
C PRO A 256 20.42 13.88 4.57
N SER A 257 20.18 12.96 3.66
CA SER A 257 20.58 13.03 2.24
C SER A 257 19.56 13.77 1.35
N GLY A 258 18.48 14.32 1.91
CA GLY A 258 17.45 15.07 1.19
C GLY A 258 16.40 14.20 0.48
N HIS A 259 16.39 12.87 0.71
CA HIS A 259 15.31 12.02 0.19
C HIS A 259 14.07 12.17 1.06
N GLN A 260 12.90 12.16 0.42
CA GLN A 260 11.63 12.20 1.12
C GLN A 260 10.99 10.82 1.15
N ILE A 261 10.52 10.43 2.33
CA ILE A 261 9.81 9.18 2.60
C ILE A 261 8.39 9.55 3.00
N ASP A 262 7.39 8.93 2.40
CA ASP A 262 5.97 9.19 2.61
C ASP A 262 5.21 8.02 3.27
N TRP A 263 5.81 6.83 3.34
CA TRP A 263 5.25 5.67 4.02
C TRP A 263 5.59 5.60 5.53
N PHE A 264 6.25 6.62 6.04
CA PHE A 264 6.74 6.70 7.42
C PHE A 264 6.76 8.15 7.90
N THR A 265 6.46 8.35 9.18
CA THR A 265 6.56 9.65 9.85
C THR A 265 7.02 9.47 11.30
N THR A 266 7.47 10.56 11.91
CA THR A 266 7.82 10.62 13.32
C THR A 266 6.99 11.69 14.03
N ASP A 267 6.58 11.41 15.26
CA ASP A 267 5.89 12.35 16.12
C ASP A 267 6.56 12.38 17.50
N GLY A 268 7.66 13.12 17.61
CA GLY A 268 8.58 13.05 18.74
C GLY A 268 9.25 11.68 18.81
N ASP A 269 9.13 10.99 19.94
CA ASP A 269 9.67 9.63 20.16
C ASP A 269 8.69 8.51 19.73
N VAL A 270 7.72 8.85 18.88
CA VAL A 270 6.81 7.89 18.24
C VAL A 270 7.15 7.74 16.77
N TRP A 271 7.33 6.52 16.31
CA TRP A 271 7.52 6.17 14.91
C TRP A 271 6.25 5.52 14.36
N ILE A 272 5.75 6.02 13.24
CA ILE A 272 4.50 5.57 12.62
C ILE A 272 4.76 5.23 11.16
N GLY A 273 4.39 4.02 10.72
CA GLY A 273 4.67 3.63 9.34
C GLY A 273 3.76 2.57 8.76
N HIS A 274 3.79 2.48 7.42
CA HIS A 274 3.03 1.51 6.62
C HIS A 274 3.97 0.75 5.67
N PRO A 275 4.77 -0.21 6.17
CA PRO A 275 5.71 -0.96 5.34
C PRO A 275 5.01 -2.05 4.53
N GLU A 276 5.56 -2.44 3.37
CA GLU A 276 5.07 -3.58 2.56
C GLU A 276 5.42 -4.96 3.18
N LYS A 277 5.65 -5.07 4.49
CA LYS A 277 6.05 -6.34 5.12
C LYS A 277 4.88 -7.03 5.79
N PHE A 278 4.74 -8.32 5.47
CA PHE A 278 3.76 -9.21 6.07
C PHE A 278 4.44 -10.32 6.89
N SER A 279 3.77 -10.79 7.93
CA SER A 279 4.18 -11.96 8.70
C SER A 279 2.96 -12.69 9.26
N THR A 280 2.99 -14.01 9.20
CA THR A 280 1.96 -14.87 9.84
C THR A 280 2.16 -14.98 11.36
N ILE A 281 3.30 -14.54 11.87
CA ILE A 281 3.63 -14.53 13.31
C ILE A 281 3.14 -13.20 13.91
N PRO A 282 2.38 -13.18 15.03
CA PRO A 282 1.99 -11.95 15.72
C PRO A 282 3.17 -11.04 15.99
N GLY A 283 3.06 -9.76 15.62
CA GLY A 283 4.13 -8.80 15.78
C GLY A 283 5.40 -9.10 14.98
N GLY A 284 5.38 -10.12 14.11
CA GLY A 284 6.55 -10.50 13.33
C GLY A 284 6.91 -9.49 12.25
N ALA A 285 5.92 -8.86 11.62
CA ALA A 285 6.16 -7.77 10.67
C ALA A 285 6.67 -6.53 11.40
N LEU A 286 6.07 -6.21 12.53
CA LEU A 286 6.40 -5.06 13.37
C LEU A 286 7.84 -5.11 13.90
N ARG A 287 8.30 -6.29 14.36
CA ARG A 287 9.70 -6.49 14.77
C ARG A 287 10.68 -6.33 13.61
N LYS A 288 10.31 -6.79 12.41
CA LYS A 288 11.14 -6.59 11.21
C LYS A 288 11.18 -5.14 10.77
N LEU A 289 10.09 -4.39 10.97
CA LEU A 289 10.09 -2.95 10.76
C LEU A 289 11.05 -2.26 11.72
N GLU A 290 10.97 -2.60 13.01
CA GLU A 290 11.88 -2.06 14.03
C GLU A 290 13.34 -2.35 13.69
N ASP A 291 13.69 -3.60 13.43
CA ASP A 291 15.05 -4.00 13.05
C ASP A 291 15.54 -3.19 11.85
N TRP A 292 14.68 -3.04 10.81
CA TRP A 292 15.03 -2.27 9.62
C TRP A 292 15.23 -0.78 9.90
N LEU A 293 14.37 -0.17 10.72
CA LEU A 293 14.49 1.24 11.10
C LEU A 293 15.76 1.48 11.92
N LEU A 294 16.11 0.60 12.84
CA LEU A 294 17.34 0.68 13.63
C LEU A 294 18.59 0.50 12.76
N ASP A 295 18.58 -0.49 11.85
CA ASP A 295 19.69 -0.70 10.91
C ASP A 295 19.92 0.52 9.99
N ASN A 296 18.91 1.35 9.79
CA ASN A 296 18.94 2.54 8.94
C ASN A 296 18.83 3.87 9.71
N GLU A 297 18.89 3.88 11.04
CA GLU A 297 18.60 5.06 11.86
C GLU A 297 19.43 6.28 11.46
N ILE A 298 20.72 6.11 11.21
CA ILE A 298 21.63 7.20 10.80
C ILE A 298 21.25 7.73 9.42
N SER A 299 21.01 6.84 8.45
CA SER A 299 20.66 7.22 7.08
C SER A 299 19.28 7.85 6.96
N LEU A 300 18.40 7.54 7.88
CA LEU A 300 17.06 8.11 8.00
C LEU A 300 17.03 9.36 8.89
N GLY A 301 18.08 9.63 9.66
CA GLY A 301 18.11 10.74 10.63
C GLY A 301 17.12 10.53 11.78
N LEU A 302 16.94 9.28 12.23
CA LEU A 302 16.00 8.96 13.30
C LEU A 302 16.62 9.18 14.67
N GLU A 303 15.81 9.71 15.58
CA GLU A 303 16.13 9.76 17.00
C GLU A 303 15.64 8.49 17.71
N THR A 304 15.97 8.34 18.97
CA THR A 304 15.49 7.21 19.79
C THR A 304 13.96 7.22 19.89
N TYR A 305 13.35 6.06 19.77
CA TYR A 305 11.91 5.90 19.90
C TYR A 305 11.52 5.24 21.24
N LYS A 306 10.27 5.44 21.62
CA LYS A 306 9.59 4.71 22.69
C LYS A 306 8.40 3.91 22.19
N LEU A 307 7.76 4.38 21.12
CA LEU A 307 6.57 3.75 20.55
C LEU A 307 6.77 3.60 19.04
N ILE A 308 6.49 2.39 18.50
CA ILE A 308 6.29 2.18 17.06
C ILE A 308 4.85 1.77 16.83
N VAL A 309 4.16 2.43 15.89
CA VAL A 309 2.81 2.09 15.42
C VAL A 309 2.87 1.74 13.94
N MET A 310 2.29 0.60 13.58
CA MET A 310 2.34 0.07 12.21
C MET A 310 0.95 -0.30 11.69
N GLY A 311 0.65 0.11 10.45
CA GLY A 311 -0.47 -0.37 9.64
C GLY A 311 -0.13 -1.63 8.82
N HIS A 312 -0.84 -1.89 7.73
CA HIS A 312 -0.61 -2.92 6.73
C HIS A 312 -1.03 -4.35 7.13
N THR A 313 -0.80 -4.77 8.37
CA THR A 313 -1.01 -6.18 8.76
C THR A 313 -2.46 -6.50 9.09
N HIS A 314 -3.31 -5.50 9.23
CA HIS A 314 -4.69 -5.60 9.70
C HIS A 314 -4.80 -6.36 11.05
N GLN A 315 -3.73 -6.35 11.84
CA GLN A 315 -3.71 -6.92 13.17
C GLN A 315 -3.77 -5.80 14.21
N LEU A 316 -4.43 -6.08 15.31
CA LEU A 316 -4.49 -5.18 16.46
C LEU A 316 -3.72 -5.84 17.59
N SER A 317 -2.59 -5.29 17.96
CA SER A 317 -1.73 -5.85 19.01
C SER A 317 -0.90 -4.78 19.70
N LYS A 318 -0.62 -4.99 20.98
CA LYS A 318 0.23 -4.15 21.81
C LYS A 318 1.26 -5.03 22.49
N ILE A 319 2.53 -4.82 22.17
CA ILE A 319 3.64 -5.71 22.56
C ILE A 319 4.66 -4.89 23.36
N PRO A 320 4.80 -5.09 24.68
CA PRO A 320 5.92 -4.56 25.44
C PRO A 320 7.24 -5.04 24.84
N TRP A 321 8.18 -4.12 24.70
CA TRP A 321 9.42 -4.38 23.99
C TRP A 321 10.63 -3.88 24.80
N ARG A 322 11.82 -4.09 24.28
CA ARG A 322 13.13 -3.81 24.90
C ARG A 322 13.09 -2.62 25.88
N GLY A 323 13.40 -2.87 27.16
CA GLY A 323 13.37 -1.81 28.17
C GLY A 323 11.97 -1.21 28.35
N ASN A 324 11.86 0.09 28.12
CA ASN A 324 10.61 0.83 28.23
C ASN A 324 10.12 1.27 26.83
N GLN A 325 9.94 0.32 25.93
CA GLN A 325 9.46 0.54 24.56
C GLN A 325 8.17 -0.26 24.31
N LEU A 326 7.41 0.17 23.32
CA LEU A 326 6.16 -0.46 22.94
C LEU A 326 6.04 -0.55 21.42
N LEU A 327 5.64 -1.73 20.95
CA LEU A 327 5.35 -1.97 19.54
C LEU A 327 3.85 -2.23 19.37
N VAL A 328 3.20 -1.57 18.38
CA VAL A 328 1.76 -1.61 18.19
C VAL A 328 1.41 -1.85 16.73
N GLU A 329 0.58 -2.87 16.45
CA GLU A 329 -0.15 -3.03 15.19
C GLU A 329 -1.54 -2.41 15.40
N CYS A 330 -1.97 -1.53 14.49
CA CYS A 330 -3.10 -0.63 14.77
C CYS A 330 -4.46 -1.11 14.24
N GLY A 331 -4.54 -2.30 13.63
CA GLY A 331 -5.80 -2.85 13.14
C GLY A 331 -6.12 -2.45 11.70
N CYS A 332 -7.42 -2.44 11.38
CA CYS A 332 -7.98 -1.92 10.13
C CYS A 332 -9.43 -1.47 10.33
N LEU A 333 -9.97 -0.73 9.35
CA LEU A 333 -11.38 -0.32 9.31
C LEU A 333 -12.13 -0.91 8.11
N CYS A 334 -11.56 -1.87 7.41
CA CYS A 334 -12.15 -2.43 6.19
C CYS A 334 -12.91 -3.73 6.44
N LYS A 335 -13.84 -4.01 5.53
CA LYS A 335 -14.53 -5.31 5.42
C LYS A 335 -13.54 -6.41 5.07
N THR A 336 -13.88 -7.65 5.41
CA THR A 336 -13.12 -8.79 4.96
C THR A 336 -13.14 -8.85 3.43
N GLN A 337 -11.99 -8.70 2.80
CA GLN A 337 -11.90 -8.67 1.35
C GLN A 337 -11.90 -10.08 0.75
N GLY A 338 -12.40 -10.22 -0.48
CA GLY A 338 -12.59 -11.51 -1.14
C GLY A 338 -11.31 -12.35 -1.25
N TYR A 339 -10.13 -11.74 -1.37
CA TYR A 339 -8.87 -12.48 -1.39
C TYR A 339 -8.48 -13.11 -0.04
N GLN A 340 -9.01 -12.57 1.07
CA GLN A 340 -8.76 -13.08 2.43
C GLN A 340 -9.59 -14.31 2.76
N THR A 341 -10.68 -14.56 2.03
CA THR A 341 -11.56 -15.73 2.21
C THR A 341 -10.97 -17.02 1.62
N ARG A 342 -9.85 -16.93 0.87
CA ARG A 342 -9.23 -18.08 0.24
C ARG A 342 -8.30 -18.85 1.17
N PRO A 343 -8.42 -20.19 1.28
CA PRO A 343 -7.63 -21.00 2.22
C PRO A 343 -6.12 -21.01 1.95
N ARG A 344 -5.66 -20.53 0.79
CA ARG A 344 -4.24 -20.51 0.40
C ARG A 344 -3.42 -19.36 1.01
N ILE A 345 -4.08 -18.34 1.48
CA ILE A 345 -3.43 -17.22 2.17
C ILE A 345 -3.60 -17.53 3.64
N GLY A 346 -2.71 -18.27 4.27
CA GLY A 346 -2.72 -18.55 5.71
C GLY A 346 -2.74 -17.27 6.57
N GLY A 347 -3.55 -16.29 6.14
CA GLY A 347 -3.76 -15.01 6.75
C GLY A 347 -4.54 -15.17 8.05
N ARG A 348 -4.19 -14.36 9.01
CA ARG A 348 -4.98 -14.19 10.22
C ARG A 348 -6.24 -13.43 9.90
N PRO A 349 -7.34 -13.70 10.62
CA PRO A 349 -8.51 -12.84 10.56
C PRO A 349 -8.12 -11.39 10.85
N GLN A 350 -8.69 -10.48 10.09
CA GLN A 350 -8.55 -9.05 10.34
C GLN A 350 -9.03 -8.71 11.76
N LYS A 351 -8.36 -7.75 12.36
CA LYS A 351 -8.74 -7.15 13.63
C LYS A 351 -9.16 -5.72 13.38
N ARG A 352 -10.45 -5.45 13.53
CA ARG A 352 -11.01 -4.12 13.33
C ARG A 352 -10.84 -3.30 14.58
N GLY A 353 -10.25 -2.13 14.45
CA GLY A 353 -9.98 -1.27 15.59
C GLY A 353 -9.04 -0.13 15.24
N TYR A 354 -8.71 0.65 16.23
CA TYR A 354 -7.77 1.77 16.11
C TYR A 354 -7.00 1.95 17.43
N VAL A 355 -5.97 2.79 17.40
CA VAL A 355 -5.14 3.08 18.56
C VAL A 355 -5.01 4.58 18.78
N TRP A 356 -4.65 4.98 20.00
CA TRP A 356 -4.30 6.35 20.35
C TRP A 356 -3.17 6.37 21.36
N TYR A 357 -2.53 7.52 21.47
CA TYR A 357 -1.56 7.81 22.52
C TYR A 357 -1.64 9.27 22.94
N GLU A 358 -1.09 9.59 24.10
CA GLU A 358 -0.98 10.96 24.58
C GLU A 358 0.50 11.33 24.74
N LYS A 359 0.78 12.61 24.51
CA LYS A 359 2.12 13.19 24.70
C LYS A 359 2.07 14.22 25.82
N ASP A 360 3.16 14.28 26.54
CA ASP A 360 3.46 15.33 27.52
C ASP A 360 4.82 15.92 27.16
N ASP A 361 4.87 17.23 26.92
CA ASP A 361 6.06 17.95 26.47
C ASP A 361 6.75 17.28 25.25
N GLY A 362 5.94 16.89 24.25
CA GLY A 362 6.41 16.27 22.99
C GLY A 362 6.87 14.81 23.11
N LYS A 363 6.78 14.18 24.29
CA LYS A 363 7.15 12.79 24.52
C LYS A 363 5.93 11.92 24.81
N VAL A 364 5.93 10.70 24.29
CA VAL A 364 4.82 9.77 24.51
C VAL A 364 4.77 9.27 25.96
N ASP A 365 3.57 9.29 26.55
CA ASP A 365 3.27 8.56 27.77
C ASP A 365 2.81 7.14 27.37
N LEU A 366 3.67 6.15 27.55
CA LEU A 366 3.37 4.76 27.17
C LEU A 366 2.17 4.16 27.94
N ASN A 367 1.84 4.70 29.11
CA ASN A 367 0.66 4.27 29.87
C ASN A 367 -0.64 4.77 29.23
N SER A 368 -0.59 5.86 28.46
CA SER A 368 -1.73 6.41 27.75
C SER A 368 -2.07 5.67 26.45
N VAL A 369 -1.15 4.81 25.96
CA VAL A 369 -1.36 4.08 24.72
C VAL A 369 -2.52 3.12 24.87
N GLY A 370 -3.63 3.46 24.22
CA GLY A 370 -4.86 2.70 24.23
C GLY A 370 -5.20 2.15 22.84
N MET A 371 -6.11 1.19 22.83
CA MET A 371 -6.69 0.63 21.62
C MET A 371 -8.18 0.37 21.81
N HIS A 372 -8.92 0.56 20.74
CA HIS A 372 -10.32 0.19 20.65
C HIS A 372 -10.47 -0.95 19.66
N TRP A 373 -11.20 -1.98 20.05
CA TRP A 373 -11.55 -3.09 19.21
C TRP A 373 -13.04 -3.01 18.89
N PHE A 374 -13.36 -3.01 17.61
CA PHE A 374 -14.74 -3.15 17.18
C PHE A 374 -15.11 -4.63 17.18
N ASP A 375 -16.10 -5.00 18.00
CA ASP A 375 -16.69 -6.34 17.97
C ASP A 375 -17.34 -6.53 16.60
N VAL A 376 -16.92 -7.57 15.90
CA VAL A 376 -17.60 -8.00 14.69
C VAL A 376 -18.74 -8.88 15.15
N GLU A 377 -19.95 -8.34 15.21
CA GLU A 377 -21.12 -9.19 15.30
C GLU A 377 -21.08 -10.13 14.09
N THR A 378 -20.96 -11.42 14.37
CA THR A 378 -21.11 -12.49 13.38
C THR A 378 -22.55 -12.45 12.88
N THR A 379 -22.78 -11.69 11.79
CA THR A 379 -24.04 -11.77 11.02
C THR A 379 -24.00 -12.97 10.11
#